data_8676af6d3b476e97657e7f18ecdb0bd3
#
_entry.id   8676af6d3b476e97657e7f18ecdb0bd3
#
_cell.length_a   1.000
_cell.length_b   1.000
_cell.length_c   1.000
_cell.angle_alpha   90.00
_cell.angle_beta   90.00
_cell.angle_gamma   90.00
#
_symmetry.space_group_name_H-M   'P 1'
#
loop_
_entity.id
_entity.type
_entity.pdbx_description
1 polymer ?
#
loop_
_entity_poly.entity_id
_entity_poly.type
_entity_poly.pdbx_seq_one_letter_code
_entity_poly.pdbx_strand_id
1 'polypeptide(L)'
;MSKKNHTCILCIYLLFILFYTLYCQNTALSEEIKVTNIKVVSGRQYKVGDGGIKVGTVYYIDRAYVVNTIPKELDGALWIMTANDDKNSVGEEFLSFTVNVPVIVWLAHDSRGEEEKGGKPPEWLSAKNGWEKHPDMKIDVTDTNMGFFILWSKNFSKGEIKLGGNADPPASGQGSNYIVILTLGKSLSVESNSKLCKTWASIKCQP
;
A
#
# COMPACT_ATOMS: atom_id res chain seq x y z
N MET A 1 -19.38 59.38 22.54
CA MET A 1 -19.03 58.73 21.26
C MET A 1 -17.91 57.71 21.51
N SER A 2 -18.19 56.49 21.96
CA SER A 2 -17.08 55.45 22.17
C SER A 2 -17.53 54.00 22.08
N LYS A 3 -18.68 53.66 21.49
CA LYS A 3 -19.14 52.26 21.36
C LYS A 3 -18.87 51.59 20.02
N LYS A 4 -18.43 52.31 18.97
CA LYS A 4 -18.25 51.78 17.62
C LYS A 4 -16.91 51.02 17.40
N ASN A 5 -15.89 51.25 18.22
CA ASN A 5 -14.57 50.67 17.96
C ASN A 5 -14.39 49.26 18.57
N HIS A 6 -15.15 48.90 19.62
CA HIS A 6 -15.03 47.58 20.23
C HIS A 6 -15.63 46.46 19.40
N THR A 7 -16.69 46.71 18.64
CA THR A 7 -17.35 45.73 17.76
C THR A 7 -16.45 45.34 16.59
N CYS A 8 -15.68 46.28 16.04
CA CYS A 8 -14.79 46.05 14.90
C CYS A 8 -13.57 45.20 15.31
N ILE A 9 -13.00 45.42 16.52
CA ILE A 9 -11.87 44.66 17.03
C ILE A 9 -12.26 43.21 17.34
N LEU A 10 -13.48 43.00 17.86
CA LEU A 10 -13.99 41.65 18.16
C LEU A 10 -14.20 40.81 16.89
N CYS A 11 -14.75 41.44 15.82
CA CYS A 11 -14.92 40.80 14.52
C CYS A 11 -13.58 40.41 13.87
N ILE A 12 -12.54 41.23 14.00
CA ILE A 12 -11.21 40.93 13.47
C ILE A 12 -10.58 39.79 14.24
N TYR A 13 -10.72 39.72 15.58
CA TYR A 13 -10.23 38.58 16.39
C TYR A 13 -10.96 37.28 16.05
N LEU A 14 -12.27 37.29 15.86
CA LEU A 14 -13.04 36.10 15.45
C LEU A 14 -12.64 35.60 14.06
N LEU A 15 -12.38 36.50 13.12
CA LEU A 15 -11.88 36.15 11.79
C LEU A 15 -10.47 35.56 11.85
N PHE A 16 -9.59 36.08 12.71
CA PHE A 16 -8.24 35.52 12.91
C PHE A 16 -8.29 34.12 13.54
N ILE A 17 -9.16 33.89 14.53
CA ILE A 17 -9.33 32.57 15.15
C ILE A 17 -9.91 31.58 14.13
N LEU A 18 -10.88 32.01 13.32
CA LEU A 18 -11.45 31.17 12.25
C LEU A 18 -10.41 30.81 11.18
N PHE A 19 -9.59 31.78 10.76
CA PHE A 19 -8.49 31.55 9.82
C PHE A 19 -7.41 30.62 10.42
N TYR A 20 -7.09 30.78 11.70
CA TYR A 20 -6.10 29.95 12.38
C TYR A 20 -6.58 28.51 12.54
N THR A 21 -7.87 28.30 12.86
CA THR A 21 -8.46 26.96 12.93
C THR A 21 -8.56 26.29 11.56
N LEU A 22 -8.89 27.02 10.49
CA LEU A 22 -8.84 26.52 9.11
C LEU A 22 -7.41 26.18 8.66
N TYR A 23 -6.42 26.97 9.06
CA TYR A 23 -5.02 26.75 8.71
C TYR A 23 -4.44 25.53 9.46
N CYS A 24 -4.79 25.33 10.73
CA CYS A 24 -4.38 24.14 11.49
C CYS A 24 -5.03 22.83 11.01
N GLN A 25 -6.15 22.87 10.34
CA GLN A 25 -6.80 21.66 9.81
C GLN A 25 -6.18 21.16 8.50
N ASN A 26 -5.38 22.00 7.79
CA ASN A 26 -4.79 21.65 6.49
C ASN A 26 -3.36 21.13 6.55
N THR A 27 -2.73 21.03 7.72
CA THR A 27 -1.43 20.37 7.87
C THR A 27 -1.58 18.96 8.41
N ALA A 28 -2.46 18.16 7.82
CA ALA A 28 -2.27 16.72 7.88
C ALA A 28 -0.99 16.43 7.10
N LEU A 29 0.15 16.33 7.80
CA LEU A 29 1.38 15.77 7.25
C LEU A 29 0.98 14.43 6.61
N SER A 30 1.04 14.35 5.28
CA SER A 30 0.89 13.05 4.63
C SER A 30 2.01 12.17 5.16
N GLU A 31 1.65 11.15 5.95
CA GLU A 31 2.64 10.21 6.47
C GLU A 31 3.32 9.55 5.26
N GLU A 32 4.64 9.76 5.14
CA GLU A 32 5.44 9.13 4.12
C GLU A 32 5.70 7.67 4.48
N ILE A 33 5.48 6.75 3.53
CA ILE A 33 5.80 5.33 3.70
C ILE A 33 7.32 5.17 3.71
N LYS A 34 7.86 4.56 4.78
CA LYS A 34 9.26 4.16 4.87
C LYS A 34 9.34 2.65 5.01
N VAL A 35 10.17 2.05 4.15
CA VAL A 35 10.47 0.61 4.19
C VAL A 35 11.89 0.43 4.72
N THR A 36 12.03 -0.46 5.69
CA THR A 36 13.31 -0.81 6.31
C THR A 36 13.42 -2.33 6.50
N ASN A 37 14.59 -2.82 6.86
CA ASN A 37 14.83 -4.23 7.22
C ASN A 37 14.38 -5.23 6.15
N ILE A 38 14.63 -4.93 4.87
CA ILE A 38 14.33 -5.87 3.79
C ILE A 38 15.24 -7.09 3.93
N LYS A 39 14.65 -8.29 4.06
CA LYS A 39 15.34 -9.57 4.13
C LYS A 39 14.76 -10.52 3.10
N VAL A 40 15.62 -11.20 2.38
CA VAL A 40 15.25 -12.16 1.32
C VAL A 40 15.96 -13.46 1.56
N VAL A 41 15.25 -14.57 1.55
CA VAL A 41 15.82 -15.91 1.83
C VAL A 41 16.91 -16.29 0.83
N SER A 42 16.79 -15.85 -0.43
CA SER A 42 17.82 -16.08 -1.46
C SER A 42 19.13 -15.30 -1.22
N GLY A 43 19.15 -14.34 -0.28
CA GLY A 43 20.29 -13.46 -0.02
C GLY A 43 20.48 -12.35 -1.05
N ARG A 44 19.60 -12.24 -2.07
CA ARG A 44 19.64 -11.16 -3.05
C ARG A 44 19.29 -9.83 -2.39
N GLN A 45 19.92 -8.75 -2.86
CA GLN A 45 19.77 -7.42 -2.26
C GLN A 45 18.58 -6.68 -2.87
N TYR A 46 17.35 -7.05 -2.46
CA TYR A 46 16.16 -6.29 -2.81
C TYR A 46 16.25 -4.89 -2.19
N LYS A 47 15.71 -3.92 -2.86
CA LYS A 47 15.77 -2.51 -2.41
C LYS A 47 14.51 -1.75 -2.77
N VAL A 48 14.26 -0.68 -2.05
CA VAL A 48 13.26 0.32 -2.44
C VAL A 48 13.74 1.00 -3.73
N GLY A 49 12.84 1.11 -4.70
CA GLY A 49 13.15 1.81 -5.94
C GLY A 49 13.05 3.33 -5.79
N ASP A 50 13.78 4.07 -6.61
CA ASP A 50 13.86 5.52 -6.54
C ASP A 50 12.77 6.21 -7.37
N GLY A 51 12.15 7.26 -6.82
CA GLY A 51 11.25 8.17 -7.53
C GLY A 51 9.85 7.65 -7.85
N GLY A 52 9.42 6.55 -7.21
CA GLY A 52 8.11 5.92 -7.42
C GLY A 52 8.02 5.09 -8.70
N ILE A 53 7.21 4.02 -8.69
CA ILE A 53 6.97 3.19 -9.87
C ILE A 53 6.09 3.94 -10.87
N LYS A 54 6.50 3.99 -12.14
CA LYS A 54 5.80 4.70 -13.22
C LYS A 54 6.21 4.14 -14.58
N VAL A 55 5.58 4.59 -15.63
CA VAL A 55 5.99 4.27 -17.00
C VAL A 55 7.49 4.55 -17.22
N GLY A 56 8.20 3.60 -17.80
CA GLY A 56 9.66 3.67 -18.01
C GLY A 56 10.50 3.21 -16.83
N THR A 57 9.90 2.89 -15.68
CA THR A 57 10.65 2.40 -14.50
C THR A 57 11.15 0.97 -14.71
N VAL A 58 12.44 0.74 -14.45
CA VAL A 58 13.01 -0.61 -14.31
C VAL A 58 12.58 -1.20 -12.98
N TYR A 59 11.88 -2.32 -13.01
CA TYR A 59 11.22 -2.85 -11.80
C TYR A 59 11.94 -4.01 -11.11
N TYR A 60 12.94 -4.64 -11.74
CA TYR A 60 13.78 -5.68 -11.14
C TYR A 60 15.21 -5.19 -10.90
N ILE A 61 15.92 -5.81 -9.95
CA ILE A 61 17.35 -5.52 -9.71
C ILE A 61 18.27 -6.24 -10.70
N ASP A 62 17.80 -7.29 -11.37
CA ASP A 62 18.58 -8.22 -12.19
C ASP A 62 18.11 -8.29 -13.67
N ARG A 63 17.18 -7.45 -14.08
CA ARG A 63 16.65 -7.35 -15.45
C ARG A 63 16.39 -5.89 -15.83
N ALA A 64 16.53 -5.60 -17.09
CA ALA A 64 16.27 -4.26 -17.64
C ALA A 64 14.83 -4.08 -18.15
N TYR A 65 13.90 -4.92 -17.74
CA TYR A 65 12.50 -4.77 -18.12
C TYR A 65 11.91 -3.51 -17.49
N VAL A 66 11.09 -2.79 -18.25
CA VAL A 66 10.46 -1.56 -17.81
C VAL A 66 8.93 -1.65 -17.86
N VAL A 67 8.29 -0.81 -17.05
CA VAL A 67 6.84 -0.62 -17.03
C VAL A 67 6.41 0.13 -18.29
N ASN A 68 5.44 -0.40 -19.05
CA ASN A 68 4.83 0.24 -20.21
C ASN A 68 3.54 0.99 -19.86
N THR A 69 2.70 0.38 -19.02
CA THR A 69 1.49 1.02 -18.49
C THR A 69 1.33 0.67 -17.01
N ILE A 70 0.71 1.56 -16.25
CA ILE A 70 0.43 1.35 -14.83
C ILE A 70 -0.93 1.98 -14.49
N PRO A 71 -1.75 1.37 -13.62
CA PRO A 71 -2.96 2.00 -13.11
C PRO A 71 -2.65 3.32 -12.41
N LYS A 72 -3.51 4.33 -12.62
CA LYS A 72 -3.33 5.68 -12.08
C LYS A 72 -3.16 5.70 -10.55
N GLU A 73 -3.83 4.78 -9.87
CA GLU A 73 -3.79 4.63 -8.41
C GLU A 73 -2.41 4.19 -7.89
N LEU A 74 -1.58 3.62 -8.76
CA LEU A 74 -0.24 3.12 -8.44
C LEU A 74 0.88 3.96 -9.06
N ASP A 75 0.55 4.92 -9.93
CA ASP A 75 1.54 5.80 -10.56
C ASP A 75 2.25 6.66 -9.51
N GLY A 76 3.57 6.55 -9.46
CA GLY A 76 4.40 7.21 -8.45
C GLY A 76 4.43 6.52 -7.08
N ALA A 77 3.76 5.37 -6.88
CA ALA A 77 3.78 4.65 -5.62
C ALA A 77 5.17 4.08 -5.29
N LEU A 78 5.45 3.92 -3.99
CA LEU A 78 6.68 3.29 -3.53
C LEU A 78 6.66 1.80 -3.89
N TRP A 79 7.81 1.23 -4.33
CA TRP A 79 7.89 -0.20 -4.64
C TRP A 79 9.22 -0.80 -4.16
N ILE A 80 9.22 -2.12 -4.00
CA ILE A 80 10.42 -2.90 -3.73
C ILE A 80 10.85 -3.57 -5.04
N MET A 81 12.07 -3.25 -5.51
CA MET A 81 12.71 -3.94 -6.63
C MET A 81 13.09 -5.35 -6.20
N THR A 82 12.41 -6.33 -6.74
CA THR A 82 12.71 -7.75 -6.53
C THR A 82 13.68 -8.26 -7.59
N ALA A 83 14.08 -9.53 -7.53
CA ALA A 83 14.88 -10.18 -8.57
C ALA A 83 14.02 -11.17 -9.36
N ASN A 84 14.07 -11.12 -10.69
CA ASN A 84 13.37 -12.09 -11.53
C ASN A 84 13.92 -13.52 -11.36
N ASP A 85 15.18 -13.66 -10.99
CA ASP A 85 15.80 -14.98 -10.74
C ASP A 85 15.20 -15.71 -9.54
N ASP A 86 14.48 -15.01 -8.65
CA ASP A 86 13.75 -15.60 -7.53
C ASP A 86 12.32 -16.08 -7.90
N LYS A 87 11.99 -16.15 -9.19
CA LYS A 87 10.69 -16.63 -9.69
C LYS A 87 10.32 -18.05 -9.24
N ASN A 88 11.29 -18.86 -8.88
CA ASN A 88 11.11 -20.24 -8.38
C ASN A 88 11.26 -20.31 -6.84
N SER A 89 11.18 -19.18 -6.14
CA SER A 89 11.28 -19.14 -4.69
C SER A 89 10.13 -19.87 -4.02
N VAL A 90 10.43 -20.52 -2.89
CA VAL A 90 9.47 -21.22 -2.04
C VAL A 90 9.69 -20.83 -0.58
N GLY A 91 8.69 -21.08 0.25
CA GLY A 91 8.71 -20.83 1.69
C GLY A 91 7.73 -19.71 2.09
N GLU A 92 7.06 -19.90 3.23
CA GLU A 92 5.99 -19.00 3.71
C GLU A 92 6.48 -17.57 4.01
N GLU A 93 7.77 -17.38 4.29
CA GLU A 93 8.39 -16.11 4.65
C GLU A 93 9.61 -15.83 3.75
N PHE A 94 9.42 -15.88 2.44
CA PHE A 94 10.53 -15.68 1.50
C PHE A 94 11.07 -14.24 1.50
N LEU A 95 10.19 -13.26 1.59
CA LEU A 95 10.51 -11.82 1.67
C LEU A 95 9.90 -11.24 2.95
N SER A 96 10.71 -10.56 3.77
CA SER A 96 10.19 -9.74 4.86
C SER A 96 10.74 -8.32 4.81
N PHE A 97 9.94 -7.35 5.29
CA PHE A 97 10.32 -5.94 5.40
C PHE A 97 9.44 -5.24 6.45
N THR A 98 9.89 -4.09 6.93
CA THR A 98 9.16 -3.31 7.95
C THR A 98 8.66 -2.00 7.36
N VAL A 99 7.39 -1.64 7.67
CA VAL A 99 6.78 -0.35 7.33
C VAL A 99 6.47 0.48 8.57
N ASN A 100 6.62 1.80 8.47
CA ASN A 100 6.41 2.75 9.56
C ASN A 100 4.95 3.18 9.76
N VAL A 101 4.08 2.91 8.78
CA VAL A 101 2.65 3.30 8.74
C VAL A 101 1.82 2.15 8.18
N PRO A 102 0.49 2.13 8.39
CA PRO A 102 -0.38 1.19 7.70
C PRO A 102 -0.29 1.37 6.18
N VAL A 103 -0.23 0.26 5.45
CA VAL A 103 -0.10 0.24 3.99
C VAL A 103 -1.09 -0.72 3.34
N ILE A 104 -1.41 -0.46 2.08
CA ILE A 104 -1.91 -1.48 1.16
C ILE A 104 -0.70 -2.00 0.40
N VAL A 105 -0.45 -3.29 0.52
CA VAL A 105 0.52 -3.99 -0.33
C VAL A 105 -0.21 -4.43 -1.60
N TRP A 106 0.29 -3.96 -2.73
CA TRP A 106 -0.10 -4.40 -4.05
C TRP A 106 0.98 -5.34 -4.56
N LEU A 107 0.60 -6.58 -4.79
CA LEU A 107 1.48 -7.57 -5.38
C LEU A 107 1.14 -7.69 -6.86
N ALA A 108 2.09 -7.37 -7.73
CA ALA A 108 1.96 -7.57 -9.15
C ALA A 108 2.50 -8.96 -9.50
N HIS A 109 1.60 -9.89 -9.81
CA HIS A 109 1.89 -11.29 -10.08
C HIS A 109 1.88 -11.58 -11.59
N ASP A 110 2.77 -12.45 -12.04
CA ASP A 110 2.89 -12.85 -13.45
C ASP A 110 1.55 -13.40 -13.98
N SER A 111 1.03 -12.80 -15.03
CA SER A 111 -0.27 -13.18 -15.60
C SER A 111 -0.35 -14.65 -16.06
N ARG A 112 0.80 -15.27 -16.39
CA ARG A 112 0.87 -16.69 -16.76
C ARG A 112 0.63 -17.63 -15.57
N GLY A 113 0.92 -17.15 -14.35
CA GLY A 113 0.65 -17.83 -13.09
C GLY A 113 -0.77 -17.67 -12.57
N GLU A 114 -1.68 -17.13 -13.38
CA GLU A 114 -3.08 -16.92 -13.02
C GLU A 114 -3.99 -17.95 -13.70
N GLU A 115 -5.14 -18.24 -13.06
CA GLU A 115 -6.09 -19.27 -13.52
C GLU A 115 -6.63 -18.98 -14.93
N GLU A 116 -6.81 -17.71 -15.27
CA GLU A 116 -7.29 -17.26 -16.59
C GLU A 116 -6.31 -17.59 -17.73
N LYS A 117 -5.06 -17.90 -17.40
CA LYS A 117 -4.02 -18.34 -18.33
C LYS A 117 -3.64 -19.82 -18.15
N GLY A 118 -4.38 -20.55 -17.31
CA GLY A 118 -4.13 -21.98 -17.01
C GLY A 118 -3.02 -22.21 -15.98
N GLY A 119 -2.52 -21.16 -15.35
CA GLY A 119 -1.60 -21.22 -14.20
C GLY A 119 -2.36 -21.30 -12.88
N LYS A 120 -1.63 -21.19 -11.79
CA LYS A 120 -2.19 -21.08 -10.43
C LYS A 120 -1.29 -20.17 -9.61
N PRO A 121 -1.85 -19.20 -8.85
CA PRO A 121 -1.08 -18.45 -7.87
C PRO A 121 -0.68 -19.34 -6.69
N PRO A 122 0.33 -18.95 -5.88
CA PRO A 122 0.65 -19.66 -4.65
C PRO A 122 -0.50 -19.54 -3.64
N GLU A 123 -0.68 -20.55 -2.78
CA GLU A 123 -1.80 -20.61 -1.82
C GLU A 123 -1.87 -19.37 -0.91
N TRP A 124 -0.73 -18.83 -0.50
CA TRP A 124 -0.68 -17.64 0.34
C TRP A 124 -1.22 -16.38 -0.36
N LEU A 125 -1.19 -16.31 -1.71
CA LEU A 125 -1.75 -15.24 -2.53
C LEU A 125 -3.19 -15.59 -2.94
N SER A 126 -4.09 -15.65 -1.98
CA SER A 126 -5.48 -16.04 -2.19
C SER A 126 -6.46 -15.25 -1.32
N ALA A 127 -7.73 -15.22 -1.70
CA ALA A 127 -8.79 -14.58 -0.92
C ALA A 127 -8.92 -15.18 0.50
N LYS A 128 -8.68 -16.49 0.66
CA LYS A 128 -8.67 -17.19 1.95
C LYS A 128 -7.60 -16.61 2.91
N ASN A 129 -6.50 -16.12 2.36
CA ASN A 129 -5.42 -15.48 3.10
C ASN A 129 -5.55 -13.94 3.13
N GLY A 130 -6.72 -13.41 2.77
CA GLY A 130 -7.04 -11.99 2.87
C GLY A 130 -6.50 -11.13 1.72
N TRP A 131 -6.09 -11.75 0.60
CA TRP A 131 -5.73 -11.05 -0.62
C TRP A 131 -6.96 -10.85 -1.51
N GLU A 132 -7.06 -9.68 -2.13
CA GLU A 132 -8.08 -9.33 -3.11
C GLU A 132 -7.44 -9.27 -4.50
N LYS A 133 -7.97 -10.07 -5.45
CA LYS A 133 -7.54 -10.06 -6.84
C LYS A 133 -8.25 -8.95 -7.62
N HIS A 134 -7.50 -8.23 -8.45
CA HIS A 134 -8.00 -7.15 -9.30
C HIS A 134 -7.78 -7.50 -10.78
N PRO A 135 -8.65 -8.32 -11.39
CA PRO A 135 -8.42 -8.85 -12.74
C PRO A 135 -8.41 -7.77 -13.83
N ASP A 136 -9.07 -6.63 -13.58
CA ASP A 136 -9.12 -5.49 -14.51
C ASP A 136 -7.95 -4.51 -14.34
N MET A 137 -7.13 -4.66 -13.30
CA MET A 137 -5.96 -3.83 -13.04
C MET A 137 -4.68 -4.57 -13.47
N LYS A 138 -3.96 -3.98 -14.43
CA LYS A 138 -2.76 -4.58 -15.02
C LYS A 138 -1.61 -3.61 -15.06
N ILE A 139 -0.40 -4.15 -14.98
CA ILE A 139 0.83 -3.41 -15.30
C ILE A 139 1.43 -4.09 -16.52
N ASP A 140 1.38 -3.42 -17.69
CA ASP A 140 2.04 -3.91 -18.89
C ASP A 140 3.53 -3.61 -18.82
N VAL A 141 4.35 -4.49 -19.36
CA VAL A 141 5.80 -4.44 -19.26
C VAL A 141 6.47 -4.83 -20.58
N THR A 142 7.76 -4.54 -20.68
CA THR A 142 8.55 -4.88 -21.87
C THR A 142 9.01 -6.34 -21.94
N ASP A 143 8.76 -7.16 -20.90
CA ASP A 143 8.92 -8.61 -20.98
C ASP A 143 7.84 -9.20 -21.90
N THR A 144 8.16 -9.39 -23.17
CA THR A 144 7.23 -9.90 -24.19
C THR A 144 6.75 -11.32 -23.94
N ASN A 145 7.48 -12.12 -23.14
CA ASN A 145 7.08 -13.47 -22.78
C ASN A 145 5.93 -13.49 -21.76
N MET A 146 5.89 -12.47 -20.90
CA MET A 146 4.84 -12.30 -19.88
C MET A 146 3.74 -11.35 -20.34
N GLY A 147 4.13 -10.19 -20.85
CA GLY A 147 3.23 -9.12 -21.30
C GLY A 147 2.75 -8.20 -20.18
N PHE A 148 2.17 -8.75 -19.12
CA PHE A 148 1.62 -7.95 -18.03
C PHE A 148 1.57 -8.72 -16.70
N PHE A 149 1.49 -7.94 -15.62
CA PHE A 149 1.16 -8.43 -14.28
C PHE A 149 -0.33 -8.25 -13.98
N ILE A 150 -0.92 -9.17 -13.23
CA ILE A 150 -2.22 -9.01 -12.55
C ILE A 150 -1.94 -8.51 -11.13
N LEU A 151 -2.82 -7.63 -10.64
CA LEU A 151 -2.67 -7.04 -9.31
C LEU A 151 -3.50 -7.77 -8.25
N TRP A 152 -2.87 -7.99 -7.11
CA TRP A 152 -3.50 -8.44 -5.88
C TRP A 152 -3.24 -7.40 -4.80
N SER A 153 -4.17 -7.18 -3.87
CA SER A 153 -3.96 -6.25 -2.77
C SER A 153 -4.33 -6.84 -1.42
N LYS A 154 -3.63 -6.36 -0.38
CA LYS A 154 -3.94 -6.67 1.02
C LYS A 154 -3.52 -5.52 1.93
N ASN A 155 -4.38 -5.23 2.93
CA ASN A 155 -4.08 -4.23 3.95
C ASN A 155 -3.17 -4.81 5.03
N PHE A 156 -2.14 -4.04 5.41
CA PHE A 156 -1.26 -4.37 6.51
C PHE A 156 -1.16 -3.21 7.49
N SER A 157 -1.10 -3.54 8.77
CA SER A 157 -0.78 -2.57 9.82
C SER A 157 0.69 -2.19 9.74
N LYS A 158 1.08 -1.08 10.39
CA LYS A 158 2.47 -0.75 10.68
C LYS A 158 3.18 -1.94 11.32
N GLY A 159 4.41 -2.23 10.88
CA GLY A 159 5.24 -3.31 11.42
C GLY A 159 5.89 -4.16 10.36
N GLU A 160 6.28 -5.36 10.73
CA GLU A 160 6.89 -6.34 9.82
C GLU A 160 5.81 -6.97 8.93
N ILE A 161 6.11 -7.06 7.64
CA ILE A 161 5.30 -7.72 6.61
C ILE A 161 6.12 -8.88 6.07
N LYS A 162 5.47 -10.03 5.92
CA LYS A 162 6.06 -11.27 5.41
C LYS A 162 5.27 -11.73 4.20
N LEU A 163 5.97 -12.09 3.13
CA LEU A 163 5.42 -12.58 1.88
C LEU A 163 6.07 -13.92 1.52
N GLY A 164 5.29 -14.83 1.02
CA GLY A 164 5.74 -16.16 0.63
C GLY A 164 6.50 -16.19 -0.69
N GLY A 165 7.05 -17.37 -1.01
CA GLY A 165 7.73 -17.63 -2.27
C GLY A 165 6.77 -17.60 -3.46
N ASN A 166 7.28 -17.17 -4.60
CA ASN A 166 6.50 -17.01 -5.83
C ASN A 166 6.05 -18.36 -6.43
N ALA A 167 6.79 -19.45 -6.12
CA ALA A 167 6.50 -20.80 -6.59
C ALA A 167 6.02 -21.75 -5.47
N ASP A 168 5.53 -21.21 -4.34
CA ASP A 168 4.91 -22.02 -3.31
C ASP A 168 3.70 -22.80 -3.87
N PRO A 169 3.53 -24.08 -3.53
CA PRO A 169 2.40 -24.86 -4.00
C PRO A 169 1.06 -24.18 -3.68
N PRO A 170 0.06 -24.22 -4.57
CA PRO A 170 0.01 -24.94 -5.85
C PRO A 170 0.51 -24.12 -7.05
N ALA A 171 1.35 -23.09 -6.86
CA ALA A 171 1.82 -22.19 -7.89
C ALA A 171 2.32 -22.90 -9.14
N SER A 172 1.90 -22.43 -10.31
CA SER A 172 2.30 -22.98 -11.60
C SER A 172 2.09 -21.97 -12.73
N GLY A 173 2.87 -22.09 -13.79
CA GLY A 173 2.74 -21.27 -14.99
C GLY A 173 3.53 -19.96 -14.97
N GLN A 174 3.83 -19.40 -13.81
CA GLN A 174 4.63 -18.19 -13.66
C GLN A 174 6.04 -18.39 -14.22
N GLY A 175 6.56 -17.41 -14.93
CA GLY A 175 7.92 -17.41 -15.46
C GLY A 175 8.72 -16.16 -15.04
N SER A 176 8.07 -15.28 -14.27
CA SER A 176 8.66 -14.07 -13.70
C SER A 176 8.30 -13.97 -12.21
N ASN A 177 9.16 -13.32 -11.42
CA ASN A 177 8.89 -13.09 -10.01
C ASN A 177 7.86 -11.97 -9.84
N TYR A 178 7.19 -11.90 -8.69
CA TYR A 178 6.32 -10.79 -8.34
C TYR A 178 7.11 -9.50 -8.03
N ILE A 179 6.45 -8.35 -8.13
CA ILE A 179 6.93 -7.08 -7.60
C ILE A 179 5.97 -6.58 -6.52
N VAL A 180 6.51 -5.82 -5.56
CA VAL A 180 5.76 -5.31 -4.39
C VAL A 180 5.63 -3.81 -4.50
N ILE A 181 4.39 -3.30 -4.52
CA ILE A 181 4.09 -1.87 -4.58
C ILE A 181 3.32 -1.50 -3.31
N LEU A 182 3.58 -0.32 -2.77
CA LEU A 182 3.05 0.12 -1.49
C LEU A 182 2.33 1.46 -1.64
N THR A 183 1.08 1.51 -1.20
CA THR A 183 0.31 2.75 -1.05
C THR A 183 -0.12 2.93 0.41
N LEU A 184 -0.44 4.15 0.81
CA LEU A 184 -0.96 4.40 2.16
C LEU A 184 -2.24 3.60 2.40
N GLY A 185 -2.24 2.84 3.47
CA GLY A 185 -3.43 2.16 3.98
C GLY A 185 -4.38 3.18 4.61
N LYS A 186 -5.68 2.88 4.61
CA LYS A 186 -6.59 3.63 5.47
C LYS A 186 -6.17 3.33 6.90
N SER A 187 -5.81 4.36 7.68
CA SER A 187 -5.73 4.23 9.13
C SER A 187 -7.05 3.59 9.56
N LEU A 188 -6.99 2.42 10.19
CA LEU A 188 -8.11 1.93 10.97
C LEU A 188 -8.22 2.95 12.11
N SER A 189 -8.94 4.05 11.89
CA SER A 189 -9.40 4.88 12.98
C SER A 189 -10.18 3.92 13.87
N VAL A 190 -9.61 3.63 15.03
CA VAL A 190 -10.42 3.15 16.14
C VAL A 190 -11.44 4.26 16.30
N GLU A 191 -12.65 4.05 15.76
CA GLU A 191 -13.78 4.87 16.16
C GLU A 191 -13.82 4.71 17.68
N SER A 192 -13.25 5.70 18.36
CA SER A 192 -13.41 5.80 19.81
C SER A 192 -14.92 5.80 19.99
N ASN A 193 -15.43 4.73 20.60
CA ASN A 193 -16.84 4.53 20.89
C ASN A 193 -17.36 5.69 21.74
N SER A 194 -17.53 6.87 21.14
CA SER A 194 -18.24 8.01 21.71
C SER A 194 -19.71 7.66 22.00
N LYS A 195 -20.21 6.52 21.49
CA LYS A 195 -21.51 5.96 21.85
C LYS A 195 -21.55 5.38 23.27
N LEU A 196 -20.45 4.87 23.82
CA LEU A 196 -20.39 4.33 25.17
C LEU A 196 -20.46 5.44 26.24
N CYS A 197 -19.90 6.61 26.01
CA CYS A 197 -19.97 7.73 26.95
C CYS A 197 -21.37 8.34 27.08
N LYS A 198 -22.21 8.27 26.05
CA LYS A 198 -23.57 8.79 26.10
C LYS A 198 -24.53 7.86 26.90
N THR A 199 -24.27 6.56 26.93
CA THR A 199 -25.12 5.58 27.62
C THR A 199 -24.94 5.66 29.13
N TRP A 200 -23.74 5.96 29.62
CA TRP A 200 -23.48 6.11 31.05
C TRP A 200 -24.00 7.42 31.66
N ALA A 201 -24.04 8.48 30.85
CA ALA A 201 -24.60 9.76 31.30
C ALA A 201 -26.14 9.74 31.41
N SER A 202 -26.83 8.95 30.59
CA SER A 202 -28.28 8.81 30.62
C SER A 202 -28.81 7.89 31.69
N ILE A 203 -27.97 6.99 32.27
CA ILE A 203 -28.37 6.08 33.34
C ILE A 203 -28.36 6.77 34.73
N LYS A 204 -27.64 7.87 34.90
CA LYS A 204 -27.51 8.60 36.17
C LYS A 204 -28.58 9.68 36.42
N CYS A 205 -29.50 9.90 35.49
CA CYS A 205 -30.54 10.95 35.59
C CYS A 205 -31.97 10.38 35.56
N GLN A 206 -32.23 9.25 36.15
CA GLN A 206 -33.61 8.84 36.50
C GLN A 206 -33.81 8.95 38.02
N PRO A 207 -34.84 9.71 38.48
CA PRO A 207 -35.14 9.94 39.87
C PRO A 207 -35.65 8.68 40.57
#